data_e3a741b62860059355ac1d78bb2f3df4
#
_entry.id   e3a741b62860059355ac1d78bb2f3df4
#
_cell.length_a   1.000
_cell.length_b   1.000
_cell.length_c   1.000
_cell.angle_alpha   90.00
_cell.angle_beta   90.00
_cell.angle_gamma   90.00
#
_symmetry.space_group_name_H-M   'P 1'
#
loop_
_entity.id
_entity.type
_entity.pdbx_description
1 polymer ?
#
loop_
_entity_poly.entity_id
_entity_poly.type
_entity_poly.pdbx_seq_one_letter_code
_entity_poly.pdbx_strand_id
1 'polypeptide(L)'
;MCIRDRLKTEPRQLPDFDSQLKPQLSFDTYYQGESNRTASSIARSIAEKPGQGALNPCFIYGPSGVGKTHLCHAIGLRIRELYPEFKVLYVSSHMFEMQYVAATRANTTNDFINFYQQIDVLLIDDIQGLIAKKKTQLTFFQVFNHLYMLGKQIVLTSDTAPVNLAGLEERLISRIAGSLTIEVERPDYDLRREYLRHKSEESGSILPREMIDYIARTVTSSIRGLQGVFFSLITRAAVEGCDITSSFVKKIVSQTVKQEKKEITVSMIEKIVCEYFHVPIELVRSRSRKADVAQARQMIMYFAKRYTDQSLSAIGELLGGRSHATVLHSCKVVEDQAEVSTAFRSDLNAIESLIK
;
A
#
# COMPACT_ATOMS: atom_id res chain seq x y z
N MET A 1 23.14 -5.85 61.47
CA MET A 1 23.09 -7.08 60.65
C MET A 1 21.99 -6.86 59.63
N CYS A 2 22.36 -6.36 58.46
CA CYS A 2 21.42 -5.96 57.41
C CYS A 2 21.19 -7.11 56.46
N ILE A 3 19.97 -7.63 56.41
CA ILE A 3 19.58 -8.58 55.38
C ILE A 3 18.86 -7.79 54.28
N ARG A 4 19.59 -7.54 53.22
CA ARG A 4 19.05 -7.11 51.93
C ARG A 4 18.84 -8.36 51.09
N ASP A 5 17.72 -9.02 51.20
CA ASP A 5 17.27 -10.00 50.21
C ASP A 5 16.62 -9.27 49.04
N ARG A 6 17.39 -9.18 47.96
CA ARG A 6 16.86 -8.83 46.64
C ARG A 6 16.05 -10.03 46.16
N LEU A 7 14.73 -9.92 46.25
CA LEU A 7 13.85 -10.77 45.46
C LEU A 7 14.14 -10.52 43.97
N LYS A 8 14.86 -11.46 43.37
CA LYS A 8 14.91 -11.60 41.91
C LYS A 8 13.51 -12.04 41.49
N THR A 9 12.66 -11.10 41.09
CA THR A 9 11.43 -11.43 40.37
C THR A 9 11.86 -12.03 39.03
N GLU A 10 11.67 -13.33 38.88
CA GLU A 10 11.71 -13.98 37.58
C GLU A 10 10.70 -13.27 36.65
N PRO A 11 11.06 -13.03 35.37
CA PRO A 11 10.14 -12.42 34.43
C PRO A 11 8.89 -13.31 34.33
N ARG A 12 7.74 -12.80 34.75
CA ARG A 12 6.44 -13.44 34.52
C ARG A 12 6.34 -13.71 33.01
N GLN A 13 6.42 -14.97 32.63
CA GLN A 13 5.98 -15.39 31.31
C GLN A 13 4.49 -15.11 31.20
N LEU A 14 4.15 -14.02 30.50
CA LEU A 14 2.77 -13.76 30.12
C LEU A 14 2.29 -14.91 29.22
N PRO A 15 1.00 -15.31 29.29
CA PRO A 15 0.46 -16.31 28.38
C PRO A 15 0.74 -15.91 26.95
N ASP A 16 1.10 -16.88 26.13
CA ASP A 16 1.60 -16.73 24.76
C ASP A 16 0.55 -15.98 23.89
N PHE A 17 0.68 -14.66 23.84
CA PHE A 17 -0.18 -13.81 23.04
C PHE A 17 0.40 -13.77 21.62
N ASP A 18 -0.32 -14.38 20.67
CA ASP A 18 0.08 -14.38 19.25
C ASP A 18 -0.02 -12.97 18.65
N SER A 19 1.12 -12.32 18.57
CA SER A 19 1.26 -10.97 18.02
C SER A 19 1.13 -10.87 16.50
N GLN A 20 1.16 -11.99 15.78
CA GLN A 20 1.20 -12.07 14.31
C GLN A 20 2.40 -11.32 13.68
N LEU A 21 3.42 -10.99 14.48
CA LEU A 21 4.63 -10.33 14.01
C LEU A 21 5.59 -11.31 13.35
N LYS A 22 6.26 -10.86 12.29
CA LYS A 22 7.26 -11.64 11.56
C LYS A 22 8.66 -11.26 12.02
N PRO A 23 9.41 -12.13 12.71
CA PRO A 23 10.73 -11.80 13.27
C PRO A 23 11.75 -11.28 12.24
N GLN A 24 11.63 -11.74 10.99
CA GLN A 24 12.51 -11.34 9.90
C GLN A 24 12.28 -9.89 9.41
N LEU A 25 11.23 -9.21 9.86
CA LEU A 25 10.90 -7.83 9.47
C LEU A 25 11.22 -6.85 10.62
N SER A 26 12.45 -6.91 11.13
CA SER A 26 12.94 -6.02 12.19
C SER A 26 13.56 -4.74 11.62
N PHE A 27 13.92 -3.79 12.50
CA PHE A 27 14.69 -2.62 12.09
C PHE A 27 16.09 -2.96 11.59
N ASP A 28 16.67 -4.09 11.99
CA ASP A 28 18.01 -4.52 11.57
C ASP A 28 18.00 -5.01 10.12
N THR A 29 16.87 -5.53 9.66
CA THR A 29 16.66 -5.98 8.28
C THR A 29 15.98 -4.92 7.39
N TYR A 30 15.70 -3.74 7.94
CA TYR A 30 15.13 -2.62 7.20
C TYR A 30 16.23 -1.76 6.57
N TYR A 31 16.40 -1.86 5.26
CA TYR A 31 17.38 -1.06 4.53
C TYR A 31 16.97 0.41 4.52
N GLN A 32 17.87 1.27 5.01
CA GLN A 32 17.63 2.70 5.15
C GLN A 32 18.43 3.49 4.11
N GLY A 33 17.75 4.35 3.37
CA GLY A 33 18.30 5.34 2.44
C GLY A 33 17.76 6.73 2.74
N GLU A 34 18.04 7.69 1.88
CA GLU A 34 17.54 9.05 2.04
C GLU A 34 16.00 9.11 1.90
N SER A 35 15.44 8.38 0.94
CA SER A 35 14.01 8.32 0.64
C SER A 35 13.13 7.80 1.79
N ASN A 36 13.66 7.02 2.73
CA ASN A 36 12.90 6.44 3.84
C ASN A 36 13.47 6.76 5.22
N ARG A 37 14.49 7.63 5.31
CA ARG A 37 15.18 7.98 6.57
C ARG A 37 14.23 8.55 7.60
N THR A 38 13.42 9.53 7.20
CA THR A 38 12.45 10.18 8.09
C THR A 38 11.43 9.18 8.61
N ALA A 39 10.86 8.33 7.74
CA ALA A 39 9.91 7.30 8.12
C ALA A 39 10.53 6.31 9.11
N SER A 40 11.75 5.84 8.85
CA SER A 40 12.49 4.94 9.75
C SER A 40 12.77 5.58 11.12
N SER A 41 13.20 6.85 11.15
CA SER A 41 13.50 7.56 12.39
C SER A 41 12.26 7.76 13.26
N ILE A 42 11.14 8.15 12.66
CA ILE A 42 9.86 8.31 13.38
C ILE A 42 9.36 6.94 13.86
N ALA A 43 9.45 5.90 13.04
CA ALA A 43 9.08 4.55 13.43
C ALA A 43 9.86 4.04 14.65
N ARG A 44 11.17 4.32 14.72
CA ARG A 44 11.99 4.04 15.90
C ARG A 44 11.54 4.83 17.13
N SER A 45 11.24 6.13 16.96
CA SER A 45 10.73 6.96 18.06
C SER A 45 9.41 6.47 18.62
N ILE A 46 8.49 5.98 17.75
CA ILE A 46 7.23 5.35 18.17
C ILE A 46 7.52 4.08 18.98
N ALA A 47 8.47 3.27 18.52
CA ALA A 47 8.82 2.02 19.22
C ALA A 47 9.47 2.25 20.59
N GLU A 48 10.25 3.33 20.73
CA GLU A 48 10.88 3.71 22.00
C GLU A 48 9.89 4.30 23.02
N LYS A 49 8.83 4.97 22.57
CA LYS A 49 7.85 5.65 23.43
C LYS A 49 6.43 5.47 22.91
N PRO A 50 5.89 4.25 22.93
CA PRO A 50 4.56 3.98 22.41
C PRO A 50 3.46 4.71 23.21
N GLY A 51 2.46 5.21 22.50
CA GLY A 51 1.31 5.91 23.10
C GLY A 51 1.58 7.34 23.52
N GLN A 52 2.79 7.88 23.34
CA GLN A 52 3.14 9.22 23.84
C GLN A 52 2.96 10.32 22.79
N GLY A 53 2.23 11.38 23.18
CA GLY A 53 2.18 12.67 22.52
C GLY A 53 1.71 12.64 21.05
N ALA A 54 2.36 13.45 20.20
CA ALA A 54 1.99 13.64 18.81
C ALA A 54 2.30 12.44 17.89
N LEU A 55 2.93 11.38 18.41
CA LEU A 55 3.26 10.17 17.63
C LEU A 55 2.11 9.16 17.59
N ASN A 56 0.98 9.45 18.24
CA ASN A 56 -0.17 8.55 18.32
C ASN A 56 -1.49 9.28 17.99
N PRO A 57 -2.27 8.80 17.03
CA PRO A 57 -2.02 7.70 16.10
C PRO A 57 -0.96 8.05 15.05
N CYS A 58 -0.35 7.01 14.46
CA CYS A 58 0.57 7.16 13.32
C CYS A 58 -0.05 6.56 12.06
N PHE A 59 0.04 7.29 10.96
CA PHE A 59 -0.42 6.84 9.65
C PHE A 59 0.74 6.83 8.66
N ILE A 60 1.14 5.64 8.22
CA ILE A 60 2.26 5.43 7.29
C ILE A 60 1.68 5.14 5.91
N TYR A 61 1.97 5.98 4.93
CA TYR A 61 1.48 5.77 3.58
C TYR A 61 2.60 5.84 2.53
N GLY A 62 2.31 5.36 1.33
CA GLY A 62 3.23 5.37 0.19
C GLY A 62 2.94 4.25 -0.78
N PRO A 63 3.55 4.23 -1.96
CA PRO A 63 3.29 3.23 -2.99
C PRO A 63 3.44 1.79 -2.49
N SER A 64 2.84 0.84 -3.20
CA SER A 64 2.98 -0.58 -2.86
C SER A 64 4.44 -1.04 -2.96
N GLY A 65 4.87 -1.88 -2.00
CA GLY A 65 6.20 -2.51 -2.01
C GLY A 65 7.37 -1.62 -1.58
N VAL A 66 7.12 -0.43 -0.99
CA VAL A 66 8.19 0.48 -0.49
C VAL A 66 8.67 0.17 0.93
N GLY A 67 8.02 -0.76 1.66
CA GLY A 67 8.45 -1.19 2.99
C GLY A 67 7.54 -0.77 4.15
N LYS A 68 6.31 -0.30 3.91
CA LYS A 68 5.34 0.07 4.97
C LYS A 68 5.05 -1.08 5.94
N THR A 69 4.70 -2.24 5.41
CA THR A 69 4.48 -3.46 6.19
C THR A 69 5.70 -3.84 7.01
N HIS A 70 6.91 -3.68 6.46
CA HIS A 70 8.16 -3.94 7.18
C HIS A 70 8.31 -2.99 8.38
N LEU A 71 8.13 -1.68 8.17
CA LEU A 71 8.16 -0.71 9.26
C LEU A 71 7.12 -1.01 10.34
N CYS A 72 5.92 -1.41 9.94
CA CYS A 72 4.86 -1.78 10.86
C CYS A 72 5.29 -2.97 11.76
N HIS A 73 5.85 -4.02 11.18
CA HIS A 73 6.40 -5.15 11.94
C HIS A 73 7.58 -4.75 12.81
N ALA A 74 8.51 -3.94 12.27
CA ALA A 74 9.70 -3.49 13.00
C ALA A 74 9.35 -2.68 14.26
N ILE A 75 8.34 -1.79 14.17
CA ILE A 75 7.79 -1.08 15.32
C ILE A 75 7.29 -2.08 16.37
N GLY A 76 6.46 -3.03 15.96
CA GLY A 76 5.88 -4.01 16.87
C GLY A 76 6.92 -4.91 17.54
N LEU A 77 7.90 -5.40 16.79
CA LEU A 77 9.00 -6.22 17.32
C LEU A 77 9.81 -5.44 18.35
N ARG A 78 10.17 -4.19 18.03
CA ARG A 78 10.96 -3.36 18.94
C ARG A 78 10.20 -2.99 20.21
N ILE A 79 8.88 -2.73 20.13
CA ILE A 79 8.05 -2.51 21.32
C ILE A 79 8.02 -3.76 22.20
N ARG A 80 7.86 -4.95 21.64
CA ARG A 80 7.87 -6.20 22.44
C ARG A 80 9.22 -6.46 23.13
N GLU A 81 10.32 -6.04 22.53
CA GLU A 81 11.64 -6.11 23.16
C GLU A 81 11.76 -5.15 24.35
N LEU A 82 11.29 -3.91 24.18
CA LEU A 82 11.40 -2.86 25.21
C LEU A 82 10.33 -2.97 26.30
N TYR A 83 9.13 -3.45 25.96
CA TYR A 83 7.95 -3.53 26.80
C TYR A 83 7.31 -4.92 26.69
N PRO A 84 7.93 -5.95 27.30
CA PRO A 84 7.45 -7.34 27.15
C PRO A 84 6.03 -7.57 27.69
N GLU A 85 5.55 -6.69 28.58
CA GLU A 85 4.20 -6.71 29.13
C GLU A 85 3.12 -6.20 28.17
N PHE A 86 3.50 -5.49 27.10
CA PHE A 86 2.53 -4.92 26.16
C PHE A 86 1.97 -5.98 25.21
N LYS A 87 0.66 -5.98 25.06
CA LYS A 87 -0.05 -6.77 24.06
C LYS A 87 0.05 -6.06 22.70
N VAL A 88 1.03 -6.45 21.90
CA VAL A 88 1.25 -5.92 20.57
C VAL A 88 0.61 -6.82 19.53
N LEU A 89 -0.35 -6.32 18.76
CA LEU A 89 -1.04 -7.07 17.70
C LEU A 89 -0.81 -6.42 16.33
N TYR A 90 -0.28 -7.21 15.40
CA TYR A 90 -0.30 -6.88 13.98
C TYR A 90 -1.48 -7.61 13.29
N VAL A 91 -2.24 -6.89 12.48
CA VAL A 91 -3.32 -7.48 11.67
C VAL A 91 -3.49 -6.69 10.37
N SER A 92 -3.68 -7.38 9.25
CA SER A 92 -4.10 -6.71 8.01
C SER A 92 -5.58 -6.36 8.08
N SER A 93 -6.00 -5.31 7.39
CA SER A 93 -7.42 -4.93 7.30
C SER A 93 -8.31 -6.07 6.78
N HIS A 94 -7.79 -6.88 5.87
CA HIS A 94 -8.48 -8.07 5.38
C HIS A 94 -8.68 -9.13 6.47
N MET A 95 -7.65 -9.39 7.27
CA MET A 95 -7.75 -10.36 8.37
C MET A 95 -8.69 -9.84 9.47
N PHE A 96 -8.64 -8.54 9.79
CA PHE A 96 -9.59 -7.91 10.71
C PHE A 96 -11.05 -8.10 10.23
N GLU A 97 -11.30 -7.89 8.94
CA GLU A 97 -12.61 -8.13 8.33
C GLU A 97 -13.03 -9.60 8.44
N MET A 98 -12.16 -10.53 8.07
CA MET A 98 -12.46 -11.97 8.15
C MET A 98 -12.82 -12.39 9.58
N GLN A 99 -12.07 -11.94 10.57
CA GLN A 99 -12.34 -12.22 11.99
C GLN A 99 -13.67 -11.60 12.44
N TYR A 100 -13.95 -10.36 12.04
CA TYR A 100 -15.22 -9.70 12.33
C TYR A 100 -16.42 -10.43 11.72
N VAL A 101 -16.32 -10.84 10.46
CA VAL A 101 -17.36 -11.61 9.77
C VAL A 101 -17.58 -12.96 10.45
N ALA A 102 -16.53 -13.65 10.85
CA ALA A 102 -16.62 -14.92 11.57
C ALA A 102 -17.30 -14.73 12.94
N ALA A 103 -16.92 -13.72 13.71
CA ALA A 103 -17.54 -13.37 15.00
C ALA A 103 -19.02 -12.99 14.85
N THR A 104 -19.36 -12.26 13.77
CA THR A 104 -20.76 -11.92 13.47
C THR A 104 -21.60 -13.17 13.17
N ARG A 105 -21.07 -14.10 12.40
CA ARG A 105 -21.76 -15.38 12.10
C ARG A 105 -21.93 -16.27 13.33
N ALA A 106 -20.95 -16.21 14.24
CA ALA A 106 -20.98 -16.96 15.50
C ALA A 106 -21.77 -16.26 16.64
N ASN A 107 -22.30 -15.05 16.42
CA ASN A 107 -22.91 -14.19 17.44
C ASN A 107 -21.94 -13.81 18.60
N THR A 108 -20.64 -13.74 18.36
CA THR A 108 -19.59 -13.42 19.34
C THR A 108 -18.93 -12.07 19.03
N THR A 109 -19.65 -11.14 18.42
CA THR A 109 -19.11 -9.80 18.04
C THR A 109 -18.61 -9.02 19.27
N ASN A 110 -19.26 -9.17 20.45
CA ASN A 110 -18.81 -8.51 21.66
C ASN A 110 -17.46 -9.06 22.14
N ASP A 111 -17.23 -10.36 22.04
CA ASP A 111 -15.96 -10.99 22.43
C ASP A 111 -14.83 -10.52 21.49
N PHE A 112 -15.13 -10.40 20.19
CA PHE A 112 -14.22 -9.82 19.20
C PHE A 112 -13.84 -8.38 19.57
N ILE A 113 -14.81 -7.53 19.87
CA ILE A 113 -14.55 -6.13 20.24
C ILE A 113 -13.74 -6.08 21.54
N ASN A 114 -14.12 -6.85 22.56
CA ASN A 114 -13.44 -6.91 23.85
C ASN A 114 -11.98 -7.38 23.70
N PHE A 115 -11.72 -8.35 22.81
CA PHE A 115 -10.37 -8.80 22.50
C PHE A 115 -9.51 -7.64 21.99
N TYR A 116 -9.98 -6.91 20.96
CA TYR A 116 -9.23 -5.79 20.39
C TYR A 116 -9.05 -4.63 21.36
N GLN A 117 -10.00 -4.40 22.27
CA GLN A 117 -9.92 -3.33 23.27
C GLN A 117 -8.88 -3.59 24.36
N GLN A 118 -8.40 -4.83 24.53
CA GLN A 118 -7.34 -5.19 25.48
C GLN A 118 -5.93 -5.01 24.93
N ILE A 119 -5.79 -4.64 23.65
CA ILE A 119 -4.50 -4.46 22.97
C ILE A 119 -3.84 -3.16 23.44
N ASP A 120 -2.54 -3.17 23.67
CA ASP A 120 -1.75 -1.99 24.04
C ASP A 120 -1.18 -1.28 22.81
N VAL A 121 -0.84 -2.06 21.76
CA VAL A 121 -0.31 -1.55 20.50
C VAL A 121 -1.01 -2.26 19.34
N LEU A 122 -1.81 -1.52 18.59
CA LEU A 122 -2.54 -2.03 17.43
C LEU A 122 -1.87 -1.55 16.13
N LEU A 123 -1.42 -2.50 15.33
CA LEU A 123 -0.78 -2.29 14.05
C LEU A 123 -1.70 -2.81 12.95
N ILE A 124 -2.32 -1.90 12.18
CA ILE A 124 -3.24 -2.26 11.08
C ILE A 124 -2.56 -2.00 9.74
N ASP A 125 -2.42 -3.05 8.96
CA ASP A 125 -1.82 -2.95 7.63
C ASP A 125 -2.89 -2.86 6.53
N ASP A 126 -2.62 -2.00 5.53
CA ASP A 126 -3.46 -1.81 4.34
C ASP A 126 -4.91 -1.40 4.65
N ILE A 127 -5.10 -0.31 5.41
CA ILE A 127 -6.42 0.16 5.87
C ILE A 127 -7.40 0.42 4.71
N GLN A 128 -6.92 0.72 3.51
CA GLN A 128 -7.74 0.85 2.30
C GLN A 128 -8.55 -0.41 1.99
N GLY A 129 -8.15 -1.58 2.47
CA GLY A 129 -8.94 -2.81 2.35
C GLY A 129 -10.28 -2.79 3.07
N LEU A 130 -10.54 -1.82 3.94
CA LEU A 130 -11.85 -1.60 4.57
C LEU A 130 -12.80 -0.74 3.72
N ILE A 131 -12.34 -0.15 2.62
CA ILE A 131 -13.20 0.67 1.72
C ILE A 131 -14.41 -0.16 1.27
N ALA A 132 -15.59 0.49 1.23
CA ALA A 132 -16.89 -0.08 0.91
C ALA A 132 -17.45 -1.13 1.92
N LYS A 133 -16.78 -1.37 3.06
CA LYS A 133 -17.19 -2.36 4.07
C LYS A 133 -17.79 -1.70 5.32
N LYS A 134 -18.88 -0.98 5.16
CA LYS A 134 -19.47 -0.09 6.16
C LYS A 134 -19.57 -0.70 7.56
N LYS A 135 -20.09 -1.93 7.71
CA LYS A 135 -20.23 -2.57 9.04
C LYS A 135 -18.89 -2.83 9.72
N THR A 136 -17.89 -3.29 8.95
CA THR A 136 -16.53 -3.52 9.44
C THR A 136 -15.87 -2.20 9.85
N GLN A 137 -16.05 -1.13 9.05
CA GLN A 137 -15.53 0.20 9.37
C GLN A 137 -16.10 0.76 10.67
N LEU A 138 -17.40 0.59 10.92
CA LEU A 138 -18.03 1.03 12.16
C LEU A 138 -17.45 0.30 13.38
N THR A 139 -17.26 -1.01 13.29
CA THR A 139 -16.64 -1.81 14.35
C THR A 139 -15.17 -1.45 14.54
N PHE A 140 -14.45 -1.26 13.44
CA PHE A 140 -13.06 -0.79 13.51
C PHE A 140 -12.95 0.58 14.16
N PHE A 141 -13.82 1.53 13.79
CA PHE A 141 -13.87 2.85 14.44
C PHE A 141 -14.13 2.76 15.94
N GLN A 142 -15.01 1.86 16.37
CA GLN A 142 -15.28 1.64 17.79
C GLN A 142 -14.03 1.17 18.55
N VAL A 143 -13.31 0.18 18.00
CA VAL A 143 -12.03 -0.30 18.56
C VAL A 143 -10.99 0.82 18.56
N PHE A 144 -10.79 1.47 17.42
CA PHE A 144 -9.84 2.57 17.25
C PHE A 144 -10.07 3.68 18.28
N ASN A 145 -11.32 4.15 18.40
CA ASN A 145 -11.65 5.24 19.31
C ASN A 145 -11.44 4.84 20.78
N HIS A 146 -11.73 3.60 21.15
CA HIS A 146 -11.47 3.09 22.49
C HIS A 146 -9.98 3.12 22.83
N LEU A 147 -9.15 2.55 21.95
CA LEU A 147 -7.70 2.52 22.14
C LEU A 147 -7.10 3.93 22.17
N TYR A 148 -7.55 4.79 21.26
CA TYR A 148 -7.10 6.18 21.18
C TYR A 148 -7.38 6.95 22.47
N MET A 149 -8.59 6.83 23.04
CA MET A 149 -8.97 7.50 24.28
C MET A 149 -8.19 7.01 25.51
N LEU A 150 -7.69 5.78 25.46
CA LEU A 150 -6.83 5.21 26.51
C LEU A 150 -5.33 5.49 26.28
N GLY A 151 -4.96 6.25 25.25
CA GLY A 151 -3.57 6.52 24.93
C GLY A 151 -2.80 5.30 24.40
N LYS A 152 -3.49 4.24 23.97
CA LYS A 152 -2.87 3.05 23.39
C LYS A 152 -2.30 3.37 22.00
N GLN A 153 -1.13 2.82 21.66
CA GLN A 153 -0.50 3.10 20.36
C GLN A 153 -1.29 2.47 19.22
N ILE A 154 -1.56 3.28 18.19
CA ILE A 154 -2.17 2.83 16.95
C ILE A 154 -1.25 3.22 15.79
N VAL A 155 -0.93 2.25 14.94
CA VAL A 155 -0.21 2.47 13.68
C VAL A 155 -1.06 1.92 12.55
N LEU A 156 -1.31 2.74 11.54
CA LEU A 156 -2.05 2.38 10.35
C LEU A 156 -1.13 2.48 9.13
N THR A 157 -1.25 1.57 8.18
CA THR A 157 -0.59 1.72 6.89
C THR A 157 -1.58 1.83 5.74
N SER A 158 -1.19 2.49 4.65
CA SER A 158 -2.00 2.60 3.43
C SER A 158 -1.13 2.75 2.18
N ASP A 159 -1.67 2.34 1.03
CA ASP A 159 -1.05 2.62 -0.27
C ASP A 159 -1.30 4.07 -0.74
N THR A 160 -2.24 4.77 -0.11
CA THR A 160 -2.67 6.11 -0.51
C THR A 160 -2.67 7.08 0.65
N ALA A 161 -2.44 8.36 0.36
CA ALA A 161 -2.52 9.43 1.35
C ALA A 161 -3.93 9.54 1.95
N PRO A 162 -4.08 10.06 3.19
CA PRO A 162 -5.38 10.20 3.87
C PRO A 162 -6.45 10.92 3.03
N VAL A 163 -6.05 11.95 2.29
CA VAL A 163 -6.95 12.74 1.43
C VAL A 163 -7.57 11.93 0.27
N ASN A 164 -6.97 10.81 -0.09
CA ASN A 164 -7.40 9.95 -1.19
C ASN A 164 -8.13 8.68 -0.71
N LEU A 165 -8.40 8.54 0.59
CA LEU A 165 -9.13 7.39 1.17
C LEU A 165 -10.66 7.54 1.02
N ALA A 166 -11.11 7.93 -0.18
CA ALA A 166 -12.53 8.01 -0.48
C ALA A 166 -13.23 6.65 -0.25
N GLY A 167 -14.35 6.64 0.48
CA GLY A 167 -15.11 5.42 0.80
C GLY A 167 -14.83 4.82 2.17
N LEU A 168 -13.93 5.40 2.95
CA LEU A 168 -13.90 5.22 4.40
C LEU A 168 -14.91 6.17 5.06
N GLU A 169 -15.37 5.80 6.26
CA GLU A 169 -16.23 6.64 7.10
C GLU A 169 -15.54 7.98 7.41
N GLU A 170 -16.27 9.10 7.27
CA GLU A 170 -15.74 10.46 7.49
C GLU A 170 -15.09 10.63 8.87
N ARG A 171 -15.65 9.97 9.90
CA ARG A 171 -15.12 9.99 11.27
C ARG A 171 -13.74 9.36 11.34
N LEU A 172 -13.50 8.27 10.60
CA LEU A 172 -12.21 7.59 10.54
C LEU A 172 -11.21 8.43 9.77
N ILE A 173 -11.61 9.00 8.62
CA ILE A 173 -10.78 9.92 7.83
C ILE A 173 -10.36 11.13 8.67
N SER A 174 -11.27 11.73 9.40
CA SER A 174 -10.98 12.88 10.28
C SER A 174 -9.94 12.53 11.35
N ARG A 175 -10.03 11.33 11.96
CA ARG A 175 -9.04 10.86 12.94
C ARG A 175 -7.67 10.60 12.32
N ILE A 176 -7.66 9.98 11.14
CA ILE A 176 -6.43 9.72 10.38
C ILE A 176 -5.77 11.04 9.93
N ALA A 177 -6.55 11.99 9.43
CA ALA A 177 -6.05 13.30 9.01
C ALA A 177 -5.47 14.12 10.17
N GLY A 178 -5.99 13.94 11.40
CA GLY A 178 -5.45 14.54 12.62
C GLY A 178 -4.29 13.77 13.26
N SER A 179 -3.85 12.66 12.66
CA SER A 179 -2.74 11.84 13.16
C SER A 179 -1.38 12.29 12.60
N LEU A 180 -0.30 11.76 13.19
CA LEU A 180 1.02 11.87 12.56
C LEU A 180 1.03 11.09 11.26
N THR A 181 1.17 11.79 10.14
CA THR A 181 1.19 11.18 8.81
C THR A 181 2.62 11.15 8.26
N ILE A 182 3.07 9.98 7.82
CA ILE A 182 4.42 9.73 7.34
C ILE A 182 4.33 9.12 5.94
N GLU A 183 5.00 9.75 4.98
CA GLU A 183 5.17 9.19 3.65
C GLU A 183 6.43 8.31 3.59
N VAL A 184 6.30 7.13 3.00
CA VAL A 184 7.42 6.29 2.59
C VAL A 184 7.52 6.39 1.08
N GLU A 185 8.51 7.12 0.62
CA GLU A 185 8.74 7.36 -0.80
C GLU A 185 9.26 6.11 -1.52
N ARG A 186 9.28 6.17 -2.85
CA ARG A 186 9.95 5.14 -3.65
C ARG A 186 11.43 5.12 -3.33
N PRO A 187 12.06 3.93 -3.28
CA PRO A 187 13.47 3.81 -2.96
C PRO A 187 14.32 4.58 -3.97
N ASP A 188 15.23 5.41 -3.46
CA ASP A 188 16.24 6.09 -4.27
C ASP A 188 17.24 5.11 -4.87
N TYR A 189 18.11 5.58 -5.78
CA TYR A 189 19.07 4.72 -6.47
C TYR A 189 20.04 4.04 -5.51
N ASP A 190 20.54 4.78 -4.52
CA ASP A 190 21.56 4.27 -3.59
C ASP A 190 20.96 3.19 -2.67
N LEU A 191 19.74 3.39 -2.19
CA LEU A 191 19.00 2.38 -1.42
C LEU A 191 18.77 1.11 -2.23
N ARG A 192 18.37 1.24 -3.51
CA ARG A 192 18.16 0.07 -4.38
C ARG A 192 19.44 -0.71 -4.62
N ARG A 193 20.55 0.00 -4.86
CA ARG A 193 21.87 -0.58 -5.07
C ARG A 193 22.36 -1.32 -3.83
N GLU A 194 22.24 -0.69 -2.67
CA GLU A 194 22.66 -1.24 -1.39
C GLU A 194 21.83 -2.48 -1.02
N TYR A 195 20.52 -2.42 -1.22
CA TYR A 195 19.62 -3.58 -1.04
C TYR A 195 20.06 -4.77 -1.90
N LEU A 196 20.32 -4.56 -3.19
CA LEU A 196 20.76 -5.63 -4.09
C LEU A 196 22.13 -6.18 -3.72
N ARG A 197 23.06 -5.33 -3.29
CA ARG A 197 24.39 -5.75 -2.82
C ARG A 197 24.27 -6.68 -1.63
N HIS A 198 23.54 -6.28 -0.59
CA HIS A 198 23.31 -7.10 0.59
C HIS A 198 22.62 -8.42 0.26
N LYS A 199 21.59 -8.38 -0.59
CA LYS A 199 20.90 -9.62 -1.01
C LYS A 199 21.80 -10.57 -1.79
N SER A 200 22.69 -10.03 -2.61
CA SER A 200 23.71 -10.80 -3.32
C SER A 200 24.70 -11.47 -2.37
N GLU A 201 25.15 -10.74 -1.35
CA GLU A 201 26.05 -11.26 -0.31
C GLU A 201 25.36 -12.34 0.55
N GLU A 202 24.15 -12.08 1.03
CA GLU A 202 23.35 -13.02 1.84
C GLU A 202 23.06 -14.34 1.11
N SER A 203 22.84 -14.29 -0.20
CA SER A 203 22.53 -15.48 -1.00
C SER A 203 23.76 -16.30 -1.39
N GLY A 204 24.96 -15.79 -1.11
CA GLY A 204 26.22 -16.39 -1.60
C GLY A 204 26.43 -16.28 -3.13
N SER A 205 25.51 -15.64 -3.85
CA SER A 205 25.57 -15.43 -5.31
C SER A 205 26.03 -14.01 -5.59
N ILE A 206 27.35 -13.78 -5.57
CA ILE A 206 27.92 -12.44 -5.73
C ILE A 206 27.70 -11.93 -7.15
N LEU A 207 26.80 -10.98 -7.31
CA LEU A 207 26.58 -10.29 -8.57
C LEU A 207 27.65 -9.21 -8.80
N PRO A 208 28.25 -9.12 -10.00
CA PRO A 208 29.12 -8.02 -10.38
C PRO A 208 28.44 -6.65 -10.20
N ARG A 209 29.22 -5.65 -9.78
CA ARG A 209 28.72 -4.28 -9.55
C ARG A 209 27.94 -3.70 -10.72
N GLU A 210 28.41 -3.94 -11.96
CA GLU A 210 27.75 -3.46 -13.17
C GLU A 210 26.34 -4.03 -13.34
N MET A 211 26.11 -5.28 -12.93
CA MET A 211 24.80 -5.92 -12.97
C MET A 211 23.88 -5.36 -11.89
N ILE A 212 24.40 -5.15 -10.68
CA ILE A 212 23.67 -4.50 -9.58
C ILE A 212 23.24 -3.10 -10.00
N ASP A 213 24.16 -2.29 -10.54
CA ASP A 213 23.90 -0.94 -11.02
C ASP A 213 22.86 -0.91 -12.15
N TYR A 214 22.92 -1.87 -13.08
CA TYR A 214 21.93 -2.01 -14.14
C TYR A 214 20.52 -2.31 -13.59
N ILE A 215 20.40 -3.29 -12.69
CA ILE A 215 19.13 -3.64 -12.07
C ILE A 215 18.57 -2.45 -11.28
N ALA A 216 19.41 -1.81 -10.45
CA ALA A 216 19.03 -0.68 -9.63
C ALA A 216 18.56 0.55 -10.44
N ARG A 217 19.11 0.77 -11.63
CA ARG A 217 18.68 1.85 -12.55
C ARG A 217 17.40 1.52 -13.28
N THR A 218 17.17 0.25 -13.58
CA THR A 218 16.06 -0.18 -14.43
C THR A 218 14.79 -0.48 -13.64
N VAL A 219 14.93 -1.10 -12.47
CA VAL A 219 13.81 -1.45 -11.58
C VAL A 219 13.67 -0.36 -10.51
N THR A 220 12.78 0.59 -10.75
CA THR A 220 12.65 1.81 -9.92
C THR A 220 11.38 1.85 -9.09
N SER A 221 10.47 0.89 -9.29
CA SER A 221 9.11 0.93 -8.74
C SER A 221 9.07 0.69 -7.24
N SER A 222 9.77 -0.35 -6.75
CA SER A 222 9.64 -0.80 -5.35
C SER A 222 10.76 -1.76 -4.94
N ILE A 223 10.99 -1.91 -3.63
CA ILE A 223 11.87 -2.95 -3.08
C ILE A 223 11.33 -4.35 -3.39
N ARG A 224 10.00 -4.54 -3.39
CA ARG A 224 9.36 -5.81 -3.78
C ARG A 224 9.69 -6.20 -5.22
N GLY A 225 9.68 -5.24 -6.15
CA GLY A 225 10.08 -5.47 -7.54
C GLY A 225 11.55 -5.88 -7.67
N LEU A 226 12.45 -5.18 -6.97
CA LEU A 226 13.87 -5.54 -6.91
C LEU A 226 14.08 -6.96 -6.36
N GLN A 227 13.38 -7.30 -5.29
CA GLN A 227 13.41 -8.63 -4.69
C GLN A 227 12.94 -9.70 -5.68
N GLY A 228 11.85 -9.43 -6.39
CA GLY A 228 11.32 -10.34 -7.42
C GLY A 228 12.30 -10.59 -8.56
N VAL A 229 12.96 -9.53 -9.05
CA VAL A 229 14.03 -9.65 -10.06
C VAL A 229 15.20 -10.48 -9.53
N PHE A 230 15.69 -10.15 -8.34
CA PHE A 230 16.82 -10.84 -7.72
C PHE A 230 16.54 -12.34 -7.55
N PHE A 231 15.40 -12.71 -6.94
CA PHE A 231 15.02 -14.11 -6.77
C PHE A 231 14.83 -14.82 -8.12
N SER A 232 14.25 -14.17 -9.11
CA SER A 232 14.11 -14.75 -10.44
C SER A 232 15.46 -15.05 -11.10
N LEU A 233 16.44 -14.16 -10.93
CA LEU A 233 17.80 -14.35 -11.42
C LEU A 233 18.47 -15.58 -10.78
N ILE A 234 18.49 -15.63 -9.45
CA ILE A 234 19.16 -16.70 -8.71
C ILE A 234 18.47 -18.05 -8.97
N THR A 235 17.13 -18.09 -8.87
CA THR A 235 16.37 -19.34 -9.06
C THR A 235 16.54 -19.90 -10.46
N ARG A 236 16.43 -19.06 -11.50
CA ARG A 236 16.57 -19.53 -12.88
C ARG A 236 17.99 -19.94 -13.21
N ALA A 237 19.01 -19.21 -12.73
CA ALA A 237 20.40 -19.61 -12.90
C ALA A 237 20.68 -20.98 -12.28
N ALA A 238 20.14 -21.23 -11.08
CA ALA A 238 20.28 -22.51 -10.41
C ALA A 238 19.53 -23.65 -11.13
N VAL A 239 18.32 -23.40 -11.65
CA VAL A 239 17.51 -24.40 -12.38
C VAL A 239 18.10 -24.72 -13.75
N GLU A 240 18.55 -23.69 -14.48
CA GLU A 240 19.11 -23.85 -15.83
C GLU A 240 20.59 -24.28 -15.79
N GLY A 241 21.21 -24.27 -14.60
CA GLY A 241 22.65 -24.62 -14.44
C GLY A 241 23.59 -23.70 -15.19
N CYS A 242 23.20 -22.42 -15.33
CA CYS A 242 23.94 -21.45 -16.13
C CYS A 242 24.49 -20.30 -15.29
N ASP A 243 25.57 -19.68 -15.76
CA ASP A 243 26.13 -18.49 -15.15
C ASP A 243 25.24 -17.27 -15.35
N ILE A 244 25.21 -16.38 -14.34
CA ILE A 244 24.49 -15.12 -14.42
C ILE A 244 25.28 -14.15 -15.28
N THR A 245 24.97 -14.10 -16.57
CA THR A 245 25.60 -13.19 -17.55
C THR A 245 24.81 -11.88 -17.67
N SER A 246 25.44 -10.82 -18.20
CA SER A 246 24.77 -9.53 -18.46
C SER A 246 23.57 -9.66 -19.40
N SER A 247 23.61 -10.56 -20.38
CA SER A 247 22.50 -10.84 -21.28
C SER A 247 21.34 -11.51 -20.56
N PHE A 248 21.63 -12.46 -19.64
CA PHE A 248 20.66 -13.13 -18.81
C PHE A 248 19.95 -12.12 -17.88
N VAL A 249 20.72 -11.26 -17.19
CA VAL A 249 20.16 -10.18 -16.35
C VAL A 249 19.22 -9.28 -17.14
N LYS A 250 19.65 -8.80 -18.32
CA LYS A 250 18.82 -7.95 -19.20
C LYS A 250 17.51 -8.63 -19.59
N LYS A 251 17.55 -9.91 -19.93
CA LYS A 251 16.37 -10.71 -20.28
C LYS A 251 15.37 -10.76 -19.12
N ILE A 252 15.83 -11.11 -17.90
CA ILE A 252 14.97 -11.23 -16.72
C ILE A 252 14.39 -9.87 -16.31
N VAL A 253 15.24 -8.83 -16.23
CA VAL A 253 14.81 -7.46 -15.90
C VAL A 253 13.76 -6.97 -16.90
N SER A 254 13.97 -7.18 -18.20
CA SER A 254 13.01 -6.74 -19.22
C SER A 254 11.65 -7.44 -19.11
N GLN A 255 11.62 -8.71 -18.71
CA GLN A 255 10.38 -9.45 -18.47
C GLN A 255 9.64 -8.90 -17.23
N THR A 256 10.35 -8.66 -16.14
CA THR A 256 9.77 -8.14 -14.90
C THR A 256 9.27 -6.71 -15.05
N VAL A 257 10.08 -5.83 -15.67
CA VAL A 257 9.69 -4.42 -15.90
C VAL A 257 8.53 -4.31 -16.88
N LYS A 258 8.39 -5.22 -17.85
CA LYS A 258 7.20 -5.28 -18.71
C LYS A 258 5.95 -5.69 -17.92
N GLN A 259 6.06 -6.55 -16.91
CA GLN A 259 4.97 -6.89 -16.01
C GLN A 259 4.61 -5.74 -15.05
N GLU A 260 5.61 -4.95 -14.59
CA GLU A 260 5.39 -3.77 -13.75
C GLU A 260 4.92 -2.53 -14.55
N LYS A 261 5.05 -2.55 -15.89
CA LYS A 261 4.57 -1.43 -16.72
C LYS A 261 3.07 -1.29 -16.60
N LYS A 262 2.70 -0.34 -15.74
CA LYS A 262 1.41 0.32 -15.65
C LYS A 262 0.23 -0.62 -15.34
N GLU A 263 -0.11 -0.73 -14.07
CA GLU A 263 -1.54 -0.74 -13.75
C GLU A 263 -2.12 0.59 -14.25
N ILE A 264 -2.70 0.54 -15.43
CA ILE A 264 -3.42 1.67 -16.00
C ILE A 264 -4.64 1.89 -15.12
N THR A 265 -4.64 2.97 -14.33
CA THR A 265 -5.77 3.31 -13.47
C THR A 265 -6.73 4.28 -14.15
N VAL A 266 -8.00 4.29 -13.72
CA VAL A 266 -8.99 5.25 -14.22
C VAL A 266 -8.52 6.69 -14.02
N SER A 267 -7.90 7.00 -12.88
CA SER A 267 -7.36 8.33 -12.60
C SER A 267 -6.23 8.75 -13.53
N MET A 268 -5.38 7.81 -13.95
CA MET A 268 -4.33 8.06 -14.93
C MET A 268 -4.94 8.36 -16.32
N ILE A 269 -5.92 7.56 -16.74
CA ILE A 269 -6.64 7.77 -17.99
C ILE A 269 -7.35 9.14 -17.97
N GLU A 270 -8.03 9.44 -16.86
CA GLU A 270 -8.71 10.73 -16.68
C GLU A 270 -7.75 11.92 -16.86
N LYS A 271 -6.57 11.85 -16.21
CA LYS A 271 -5.56 12.89 -16.32
C LYS A 271 -5.07 13.06 -17.76
N ILE A 272 -4.70 11.97 -18.45
CA ILE A 272 -4.21 11.99 -19.83
C ILE A 272 -5.26 12.58 -20.79
N VAL A 273 -6.50 12.11 -20.69
CA VAL A 273 -7.59 12.58 -21.57
C VAL A 273 -7.93 14.04 -21.29
N CYS A 274 -7.98 14.46 -20.03
CA CYS A 274 -8.24 15.84 -19.64
C CYS A 274 -7.13 16.78 -20.13
N GLU A 275 -5.87 16.38 -20.05
CA GLU A 275 -4.72 17.14 -20.59
C GLU A 275 -4.81 17.25 -22.13
N TYR A 276 -5.17 16.17 -22.81
CA TYR A 276 -5.30 16.15 -24.26
C TYR A 276 -6.39 17.10 -24.80
N PHE A 277 -7.56 17.10 -24.14
CA PHE A 277 -8.67 17.97 -24.53
C PHE A 277 -8.66 19.35 -23.85
N HIS A 278 -7.64 19.65 -23.03
CA HIS A 278 -7.54 20.88 -22.23
C HIS A 278 -8.81 21.15 -21.37
N VAL A 279 -9.38 20.08 -20.81
CA VAL A 279 -10.59 20.11 -19.98
C VAL A 279 -10.21 19.89 -18.51
N PRO A 280 -10.64 20.77 -17.58
CA PRO A 280 -10.45 20.53 -16.15
C PRO A 280 -11.12 19.23 -15.67
N ILE A 281 -10.45 18.48 -14.80
CA ILE A 281 -10.93 17.18 -14.26
C ILE A 281 -12.28 17.35 -13.56
N GLU A 282 -12.47 18.46 -12.83
CA GLU A 282 -13.71 18.77 -12.12
C GLU A 282 -14.91 18.85 -13.07
N LEU A 283 -14.71 19.38 -14.29
CA LEU A 283 -15.77 19.47 -15.30
C LEU A 283 -16.16 18.10 -15.85
N VAL A 284 -15.23 17.18 -16.00
CA VAL A 284 -15.52 15.82 -16.46
C VAL A 284 -16.38 15.08 -15.45
N ARG A 285 -16.13 15.27 -14.15
CA ARG A 285 -16.91 14.67 -13.05
C ARG A 285 -18.25 15.38 -12.81
N SER A 286 -18.40 16.62 -13.32
CA SER A 286 -19.62 17.42 -13.16
C SER A 286 -20.76 16.94 -14.09
N ARG A 287 -21.95 17.58 -13.97
CA ARG A 287 -23.10 17.36 -14.86
C ARG A 287 -23.01 18.17 -16.16
N SER A 288 -21.86 18.78 -16.49
CA SER A 288 -21.67 19.57 -17.71
C SER A 288 -22.00 18.75 -18.96
N ARG A 289 -22.73 19.41 -19.92
CA ARG A 289 -23.09 18.84 -21.22
C ARG A 289 -22.38 19.54 -22.38
N LYS A 290 -21.37 20.36 -22.11
CA LYS A 290 -20.53 20.95 -23.17
C LYS A 290 -19.90 19.85 -24.02
N ALA A 291 -19.85 20.03 -25.33
CA ALA A 291 -19.41 18.99 -26.28
C ALA A 291 -18.05 18.43 -25.93
N ASP A 292 -17.03 19.27 -25.68
CA ASP A 292 -15.67 18.86 -25.38
C ASP A 292 -15.59 18.05 -24.06
N VAL A 293 -16.35 18.48 -23.04
CA VAL A 293 -16.43 17.77 -21.75
C VAL A 293 -17.13 16.42 -21.90
N ALA A 294 -18.17 16.35 -22.73
CA ALA A 294 -18.90 15.10 -22.98
C ALA A 294 -18.03 14.11 -23.75
N GLN A 295 -17.29 14.57 -24.76
CA GLN A 295 -16.36 13.77 -25.55
C GLN A 295 -15.22 13.24 -24.68
N ALA A 296 -14.56 14.09 -23.90
CA ALA A 296 -13.51 13.69 -22.97
C ALA A 296 -14.02 12.61 -22.00
N ARG A 297 -15.21 12.81 -21.42
CA ARG A 297 -15.84 11.85 -20.49
C ARG A 297 -16.11 10.50 -21.16
N GLN A 298 -16.63 10.50 -22.40
CA GLN A 298 -16.89 9.27 -23.15
C GLN A 298 -15.60 8.51 -23.44
N MET A 299 -14.52 9.19 -23.85
CA MET A 299 -13.21 8.59 -24.07
C MET A 299 -12.61 8.02 -22.78
N ILE A 300 -12.74 8.72 -21.65
CA ILE A 300 -12.29 8.19 -20.35
C ILE A 300 -13.02 6.90 -20.01
N MET A 301 -14.35 6.85 -20.16
CA MET A 301 -15.16 5.65 -19.92
C MET A 301 -14.74 4.48 -20.83
N TYR A 302 -14.50 4.77 -22.11
CA TYR A 302 -14.06 3.79 -23.08
C TYR A 302 -12.70 3.20 -22.73
N PHE A 303 -11.70 4.04 -22.47
CA PHE A 303 -10.37 3.58 -22.12
C PHE A 303 -10.32 2.91 -20.73
N ALA A 304 -11.09 3.40 -19.76
CA ALA A 304 -11.21 2.76 -18.44
C ALA A 304 -11.75 1.34 -18.54
N LYS A 305 -12.82 1.12 -19.33
CA LYS A 305 -13.35 -0.22 -19.60
C LYS A 305 -12.32 -1.13 -20.29
N ARG A 306 -11.52 -0.58 -21.19
CA ARG A 306 -10.59 -1.35 -22.05
C ARG A 306 -9.27 -1.68 -21.36
N TYR A 307 -8.79 -0.83 -20.47
CA TYR A 307 -7.45 -0.91 -19.90
C TYR A 307 -7.39 -1.10 -18.38
N THR A 308 -8.55 -1.15 -17.70
CA THR A 308 -8.61 -1.41 -16.26
C THR A 308 -9.54 -2.56 -15.94
N ASP A 309 -9.30 -3.25 -14.81
CA ASP A 309 -10.16 -4.33 -14.31
C ASP A 309 -11.38 -3.80 -13.52
N GLN A 310 -11.67 -2.48 -13.62
CA GLN A 310 -12.78 -1.87 -12.89
C GLN A 310 -14.13 -2.23 -13.51
N SER A 311 -15.13 -2.52 -12.64
CA SER A 311 -16.48 -2.72 -13.10
C SER A 311 -17.09 -1.45 -13.71
N LEU A 312 -18.05 -1.59 -14.65
CA LEU A 312 -18.72 -0.44 -15.25
C LEU A 312 -19.39 0.46 -14.20
N SER A 313 -19.87 -0.13 -13.11
CA SER A 313 -20.46 0.62 -11.99
C SER A 313 -19.40 1.45 -11.26
N ALA A 314 -18.21 0.88 -11.00
CA ALA A 314 -17.09 1.58 -10.36
C ALA A 314 -16.56 2.72 -11.24
N ILE A 315 -16.44 2.50 -12.56
CA ILE A 315 -16.05 3.55 -13.52
C ILE A 315 -17.08 4.70 -13.49
N GLY A 316 -18.36 4.39 -13.48
CA GLY A 316 -19.43 5.37 -13.42
C GLY A 316 -19.41 6.21 -12.14
N GLU A 317 -19.17 5.58 -11.00
CA GLU A 317 -19.07 6.23 -9.70
C GLU A 317 -17.91 7.22 -9.66
N LEU A 318 -16.72 6.80 -10.12
CA LEU A 318 -15.51 7.65 -10.19
C LEU A 318 -15.70 8.89 -11.09
N LEU A 319 -16.55 8.79 -12.13
CA LEU A 319 -16.79 9.87 -13.09
C LEU A 319 -18.06 10.69 -12.78
N GLY A 320 -18.38 10.84 -11.49
CA GLY A 320 -19.44 11.72 -11.00
C GLY A 320 -20.80 11.03 -10.80
N GLY A 321 -20.80 9.78 -10.31
CA GLY A 321 -21.99 9.02 -9.92
C GLY A 321 -22.89 8.62 -11.10
N ARG A 322 -22.29 8.14 -12.18
CA ARG A 322 -23.04 7.73 -13.39
C ARG A 322 -23.36 6.25 -13.36
N SER A 323 -24.53 5.91 -13.94
CA SER A 323 -24.97 4.51 -13.99
C SER A 323 -24.08 3.67 -14.92
N HIS A 324 -24.02 2.37 -14.67
CA HIS A 324 -23.33 1.42 -15.55
C HIS A 324 -23.85 1.45 -17.00
N ALA A 325 -25.15 1.71 -17.18
CA ALA A 325 -25.78 1.86 -18.49
C ALA A 325 -25.21 3.08 -19.25
N THR A 326 -24.94 4.19 -18.54
CA THR A 326 -24.32 5.37 -19.11
C THR A 326 -22.89 5.07 -19.59
N VAL A 327 -22.12 4.33 -18.80
CA VAL A 327 -20.75 3.93 -19.18
C VAL A 327 -20.78 3.04 -20.41
N LEU A 328 -21.65 2.05 -20.45
CA LEU A 328 -21.80 1.15 -21.59
C LEU A 328 -22.20 1.89 -22.87
N HIS A 329 -23.18 2.79 -22.76
CA HIS A 329 -23.63 3.65 -23.88
C HIS A 329 -22.49 4.54 -24.39
N SER A 330 -21.72 5.15 -23.48
CA SER A 330 -20.58 6.00 -23.84
C SER A 330 -19.50 5.22 -24.60
N CYS A 331 -19.21 3.98 -24.19
CA CYS A 331 -18.29 3.12 -24.93
C CYS A 331 -18.74 2.84 -26.36
N LYS A 332 -20.02 2.53 -26.53
CA LYS A 332 -20.61 2.29 -27.86
C LYS A 332 -20.56 3.54 -28.75
N VAL A 333 -20.86 4.73 -28.19
CA VAL A 333 -20.77 6.00 -28.94
C VAL A 333 -19.34 6.26 -29.41
N VAL A 334 -18.32 5.96 -28.60
CA VAL A 334 -16.90 6.10 -29.00
C VAL A 334 -16.56 5.13 -30.12
N GLU A 335 -17.01 3.88 -30.05
CA GLU A 335 -16.80 2.86 -31.09
C GLU A 335 -17.45 3.31 -32.42
N ASP A 336 -18.73 3.71 -32.37
CA ASP A 336 -19.49 4.17 -33.54
C ASP A 336 -18.83 5.43 -34.17
N GLN A 337 -18.40 6.41 -33.36
CA GLN A 337 -17.73 7.62 -33.85
C GLN A 337 -16.34 7.34 -34.47
N ALA A 338 -15.60 6.38 -33.90
CA ALA A 338 -14.31 5.99 -34.44
C ALA A 338 -14.43 5.29 -35.81
N GLU A 339 -15.58 4.66 -36.12
CA GLU A 339 -15.85 4.10 -37.45
C GLU A 339 -16.15 5.17 -38.49
N VAL A 340 -16.87 6.21 -38.12
CA VAL A 340 -17.38 7.23 -39.05
C VAL A 340 -16.41 8.41 -39.25
N SER A 341 -15.66 8.82 -38.22
CA SER A 341 -14.81 10.02 -38.25
C SER A 341 -13.33 9.67 -38.19
N THR A 342 -12.59 10.03 -39.24
CA THR A 342 -11.11 9.87 -39.29
C THR A 342 -10.40 10.77 -38.27
N ALA A 343 -10.91 11.99 -38.02
CA ALA A 343 -10.37 12.90 -37.02
C ALA A 343 -10.54 12.32 -35.60
N PHE A 344 -11.73 11.82 -35.28
CA PHE A 344 -12.00 11.19 -33.99
C PHE A 344 -11.13 9.94 -33.75
N ARG A 345 -10.93 9.15 -34.80
CA ARG A 345 -10.03 7.98 -34.76
C ARG A 345 -8.56 8.38 -34.52
N SER A 346 -8.13 9.50 -35.09
CA SER A 346 -6.80 10.05 -34.86
C SER A 346 -6.61 10.45 -33.40
N ASP A 347 -7.59 11.15 -32.79
CA ASP A 347 -7.58 11.53 -31.38
C ASP A 347 -7.56 10.28 -30.48
N LEU A 348 -8.38 9.28 -30.80
CA LEU A 348 -8.43 8.03 -30.06
C LEU A 348 -7.08 7.33 -30.06
N ASN A 349 -6.41 7.22 -31.22
CA ASN A 349 -5.11 6.60 -31.35
C ASN A 349 -4.00 7.39 -30.63
N ALA A 350 -4.06 8.72 -30.67
CA ALA A 350 -3.11 9.59 -29.99
C ALA A 350 -3.20 9.39 -28.46
N ILE A 351 -4.40 9.41 -27.91
CA ILE A 351 -4.66 9.19 -26.49
C ILE A 351 -4.25 7.76 -26.09
N GLU A 352 -4.59 6.75 -26.90
CA GLU A 352 -4.18 5.36 -26.66
C GLU A 352 -2.67 5.21 -26.55
N SER A 353 -1.91 5.93 -27.40
CA SER A 353 -0.45 5.94 -27.36
C SER A 353 0.13 6.59 -26.11
N LEU A 354 -0.59 7.56 -25.51
CA LEU A 354 -0.20 8.21 -24.26
C LEU A 354 -0.52 7.34 -23.03
N ILE A 355 -1.53 6.49 -23.13
CA ILE A 355 -1.95 5.56 -22.07
C ILE A 355 -1.00 4.35 -21.98
N LYS A 356 -0.53 3.84 -23.12
CA LYS A 356 0.40 2.70 -23.22
C LYS A 356 1.84 3.11 -22.96
#